data_c3e63afa57693ccc7eb57ac09cae2e85
#
_entry.id   c3e63afa57693ccc7eb57ac09cae2e85
#
_cell.length_a   1.000
_cell.length_b   1.000
_cell.length_c   1.000
_cell.angle_alpha   90.00
_cell.angle_beta   90.00
_cell.angle_gamma   90.00
#
_symmetry.space_group_name_H-M   'P 1'
#
loop_
_entity.id
_entity.type
_entity.pdbx_description
1 polymer ?
#
loop_
_entity_poly.entity_id
_entity_poly.type
_entity_poly.pdbx_seq_one_letter_code
_entity_poly.pdbx_strand_id
1 'polypeptide(L)'
;GWAYVDGAEKPMYGDRPEDSPRHLVYKPQDQRTWADPSQGEVFTFPRYNWWNNILPIVSDDRAKRTLTLGKNASYAIRPGDRYYVQGLLEELDTPGEWHLDRKTATLYYWPIGPIEQCRLAAPAVNTILRARGASHLVFQGLTLECSEESPIVLRDCRDCRVAACTIRQAGWYNGSGVSVEGRSTRCGV
;
A
#
# COMPACT_ATOMS: atom_id res chain seq x y z
N GLY A 1 7.34 12.74 3.50
CA GLY A 1 6.48 13.54 2.59
C GLY A 1 6.54 13.04 1.15
N TRP A 2 5.77 13.66 0.23
CA TRP A 2 5.83 13.35 -1.21
C TRP A 2 7.07 13.94 -1.86
N ALA A 3 7.75 13.14 -2.67
CA ALA A 3 8.71 13.58 -3.66
C ALA A 3 8.07 13.57 -5.06
N TYR A 4 8.73 14.21 -6.03
CA TYR A 4 8.23 14.32 -7.40
C TYR A 4 9.32 13.98 -8.40
N VAL A 5 8.97 13.16 -9.39
CA VAL A 5 9.88 12.75 -10.48
C VAL A 5 10.49 13.96 -11.17
N ASP A 6 11.79 13.91 -11.41
CA ASP A 6 12.58 15.01 -12.00
C ASP A 6 12.32 15.14 -13.52
N GLY A 7 12.53 16.34 -14.03
CA GLY A 7 12.42 16.69 -15.44
C GLY A 7 11.33 17.71 -15.73
N ALA A 8 11.22 18.09 -16.99
CA ALA A 8 10.17 19.01 -17.43
C ALA A 8 8.80 18.30 -17.48
N GLU A 9 7.78 18.93 -16.87
CA GLU A 9 6.41 18.41 -16.93
C GLU A 9 5.95 18.18 -18.36
N LYS A 10 5.23 17.09 -18.55
CA LYS A 10 4.69 16.67 -19.84
C LYS A 10 3.16 16.69 -19.80
N PRO A 11 2.51 16.92 -20.96
CA PRO A 11 1.05 16.80 -21.05
C PRO A 11 0.57 15.45 -20.54
N MET A 12 -0.56 15.41 -19.86
CA MET A 12 -1.15 14.19 -19.29
C MET A 12 -1.41 13.11 -20.34
N TYR A 13 -1.76 13.51 -21.55
CA TYR A 13 -2.07 12.60 -22.65
C TYR A 13 -0.92 12.55 -23.68
N GLY A 14 -0.72 11.40 -24.27
CA GLY A 14 0.33 11.12 -25.25
C GLY A 14 1.55 10.42 -24.62
N ASP A 15 1.85 9.20 -25.06
CA ASP A 15 3.07 8.50 -24.71
C ASP A 15 4.23 8.97 -25.57
N ARG A 16 5.43 8.91 -25.02
CA ARG A 16 6.67 9.20 -25.74
C ARG A 16 7.59 7.99 -25.65
N PRO A 17 8.44 7.75 -26.64
CA PRO A 17 9.37 6.60 -26.65
C PRO A 17 10.30 6.57 -25.42
N GLU A 18 10.65 7.74 -24.87
CA GLU A 18 11.53 7.87 -23.71
C GLU A 18 10.83 7.66 -22.37
N ASP A 19 9.50 7.60 -22.36
CA ASP A 19 8.75 7.37 -21.11
C ASP A 19 8.91 5.90 -20.69
N SER A 20 9.31 5.69 -19.44
CA SER A 20 9.57 4.35 -18.92
C SER A 20 8.62 3.99 -17.78
N PRO A 21 7.99 2.82 -17.81
CA PRO A 21 7.22 2.32 -16.67
C PRO A 21 8.10 1.73 -15.57
N ARG A 22 9.43 1.69 -15.76
CA ARG A 22 10.39 0.98 -14.91
C ARG A 22 11.50 1.84 -14.32
N HIS A 23 11.63 3.07 -14.79
CA HIS A 23 12.65 3.97 -14.30
C HIS A 23 12.02 5.21 -13.70
N LEU A 24 12.50 5.60 -12.53
CA LEU A 24 12.09 6.79 -11.82
C LEU A 24 13.33 7.66 -11.61
N VAL A 25 13.31 8.86 -12.17
CA VAL A 25 14.40 9.84 -11.98
C VAL A 25 14.02 10.76 -10.82
N TYR A 26 14.82 10.79 -9.77
CA TYR A 26 14.58 11.65 -8.62
C TYR A 26 15.34 12.97 -8.69
N LYS A 27 14.83 14.00 -8.03
CA LYS A 27 15.48 15.32 -7.97
C LYS A 27 16.74 15.28 -7.12
N PRO A 28 17.73 16.17 -7.35
CA PRO A 28 18.97 16.19 -6.57
C PRO A 28 18.76 16.25 -5.05
N GLN A 29 17.79 17.03 -4.59
CA GLN A 29 17.47 17.18 -3.16
C GLN A 29 16.81 15.94 -2.55
N ASP A 30 16.26 15.04 -3.37
CA ASP A 30 15.60 13.80 -2.93
C ASP A 30 16.57 12.61 -2.92
N GLN A 31 17.83 12.83 -3.28
CA GLN A 31 18.86 11.80 -3.23
C GLN A 31 19.11 11.36 -1.80
N ARG A 32 19.07 10.05 -1.58
CA ARG A 32 19.30 9.40 -0.29
C ARG A 32 20.52 8.47 -0.36
N THR A 33 20.97 8.04 0.81
CA THR A 33 22.03 7.04 0.94
C THR A 33 21.45 5.83 1.64
N TRP A 34 20.94 4.89 0.87
CA TRP A 34 20.45 3.62 1.38
C TRP A 34 21.57 2.58 1.35
N ALA A 35 21.69 1.76 2.39
CA ALA A 35 22.65 0.67 2.47
C ALA A 35 22.32 -0.43 1.44
N ASP A 36 21.05 -0.75 1.29
CA ASP A 36 20.57 -1.75 0.33
C ASP A 36 19.19 -1.32 -0.23
N PRO A 37 19.17 -0.52 -1.31
CA PRO A 37 17.92 -0.03 -1.89
C PRO A 37 16.99 -1.16 -2.37
N SER A 38 17.51 -2.37 -2.61
CA SER A 38 16.69 -3.51 -3.06
C SER A 38 15.73 -4.05 -1.99
N GLN A 39 15.87 -3.62 -0.75
CA GLN A 39 14.91 -3.93 0.33
C GLN A 39 13.68 -3.01 0.29
N GLY A 40 13.78 -1.89 -0.41
CA GLY A 40 12.74 -0.87 -0.46
C GLY A 40 11.79 -1.00 -1.63
N GLU A 41 10.74 -0.22 -1.55
CA GLU A 41 9.69 -0.11 -2.56
C GLU A 41 9.40 1.36 -2.85
N VAL A 42 9.03 1.65 -4.10
CA VAL A 42 8.49 2.94 -4.50
C VAL A 42 6.97 2.86 -4.51
N PHE A 43 6.33 3.74 -3.76
CA PHE A 43 4.91 4.02 -3.89
C PHE A 43 4.75 5.23 -4.83
N THR A 44 4.06 5.07 -5.95
CA THR A 44 3.90 6.13 -6.94
C THR A 44 2.51 6.16 -7.55
N PHE A 45 2.10 7.36 -8.02
CA PHE A 45 0.89 7.55 -8.83
C PHE A 45 1.33 7.96 -10.25
N PRO A 46 1.61 6.99 -11.13
CA PRO A 46 2.09 7.30 -12.45
C PRO A 46 1.02 7.98 -13.30
N ARG A 47 1.40 9.05 -13.99
CA ARG A 47 0.68 9.74 -15.05
C ARG A 47 -0.63 10.44 -14.66
N TYR A 48 -1.63 9.71 -14.17
CA TYR A 48 -2.99 10.25 -14.00
C TYR A 48 -3.37 10.54 -12.55
N ASN A 49 -2.51 10.26 -11.58
CA ASN A 49 -2.74 10.45 -10.14
C ASN A 49 -3.96 9.74 -9.54
N TRP A 50 -4.56 8.79 -10.22
CA TRP A 50 -5.73 8.05 -9.74
C TRP A 50 -5.44 6.59 -9.36
N TRP A 51 -4.36 6.02 -9.91
CA TRP A 51 -3.98 4.63 -9.68
C TRP A 51 -2.58 4.57 -9.10
N ASN A 52 -2.45 4.06 -7.91
CA ASN A 52 -1.17 3.88 -7.26
C ASN A 52 -0.48 2.58 -7.68
N ASN A 53 0.82 2.57 -7.59
CA ASN A 53 1.64 1.38 -7.75
C ASN A 53 2.62 1.28 -6.58
N ILE A 54 2.85 0.06 -6.09
CA ILE A 54 3.89 -0.28 -5.13
C ILE A 54 4.85 -1.21 -5.86
N LEU A 55 6.08 -0.74 -6.08
CA LEU A 55 7.04 -1.37 -6.98
C LEU A 55 8.37 -1.57 -6.25
N PRO A 56 8.89 -2.82 -6.17
CA PRO A 56 10.18 -3.05 -5.54
C PRO A 56 11.30 -2.33 -6.28
N ILE A 57 12.28 -1.82 -5.54
CA ILE A 57 13.50 -1.24 -6.10
C ILE A 57 14.46 -2.39 -6.41
N VAL A 58 15.07 -2.36 -7.60
CA VAL A 58 16.13 -3.29 -8.01
C VAL A 58 17.50 -2.66 -7.82
N SER A 59 17.63 -1.40 -8.21
CA SER A 59 18.89 -0.66 -8.11
C SER A 59 18.68 0.83 -8.05
N ASP A 60 19.67 1.54 -7.50
CA ASP A 60 19.80 2.99 -7.48
C ASP A 60 21.09 3.41 -8.23
N ASP A 61 20.94 3.98 -9.41
CA ASP A 61 22.04 4.64 -10.13
C ASP A 61 22.12 6.09 -9.66
N ARG A 62 22.91 6.33 -8.63
CA ARG A 62 23.07 7.67 -8.03
C ARG A 62 23.66 8.70 -8.99
N ALA A 63 24.52 8.27 -9.92
CA ALA A 63 25.12 9.18 -10.89
C ALA A 63 24.06 9.71 -11.88
N LYS A 64 23.11 8.87 -12.24
CA LYS A 64 21.96 9.25 -13.08
C LYS A 64 20.73 9.64 -12.29
N ARG A 65 20.77 9.52 -10.97
CA ARG A 65 19.63 9.76 -10.07
C ARG A 65 18.40 8.94 -10.48
N THR A 66 18.62 7.66 -10.78
CA THR A 66 17.59 6.82 -11.36
C THR A 66 17.40 5.53 -10.56
N LEU A 67 16.19 5.34 -10.06
CA LEU A 67 15.75 4.06 -9.52
C LEU A 67 15.26 3.16 -10.65
N THR A 68 15.77 1.93 -10.69
CA THR A 68 15.23 0.87 -11.55
C THR A 68 14.27 0.02 -10.71
N LEU A 69 13.05 -0.16 -11.21
CA LEU A 69 11.98 -0.87 -10.50
C LEU A 69 11.87 -2.32 -11.00
N GLY A 70 11.50 -3.23 -10.10
CA GLY A 70 11.41 -4.66 -10.38
C GLY A 70 10.21 -5.08 -11.25
N LYS A 71 9.23 -4.20 -11.37
CA LYS A 71 8.03 -4.39 -12.20
C LYS A 71 7.77 -3.13 -13.02
N ASN A 72 7.01 -3.27 -14.09
CA ASN A 72 6.45 -2.11 -14.78
C ASN A 72 5.34 -1.48 -13.93
N ALA A 73 5.34 -0.16 -13.85
CA ALA A 73 4.17 0.58 -13.41
C ALA A 73 3.01 0.39 -14.40
N SER A 74 1.80 0.65 -13.95
CA SER A 74 0.58 0.57 -14.80
C SER A 74 0.62 1.56 -15.97
N TYR A 75 1.38 2.63 -15.81
CA TYR A 75 1.66 3.64 -16.84
C TYR A 75 3.13 4.04 -16.77
N ALA A 76 3.63 4.69 -17.82
CA ALA A 76 4.95 5.30 -17.80
C ALA A 76 5.06 6.33 -16.67
N ILE A 77 6.18 6.27 -15.94
CA ILE A 77 6.50 7.21 -14.88
C ILE A 77 7.08 8.47 -15.53
N ARG A 78 6.58 9.63 -15.14
CA ARG A 78 6.86 10.89 -15.79
C ARG A 78 7.32 11.98 -14.84
N PRO A 79 8.04 12.98 -15.34
CA PRO A 79 8.29 14.20 -14.59
C PRO A 79 7.00 14.78 -13.97
N GLY A 80 7.08 15.12 -12.67
CA GLY A 80 5.94 15.62 -11.91
C GLY A 80 5.07 14.55 -11.25
N ASP A 81 5.20 13.27 -11.60
CA ASP A 81 4.53 12.20 -10.88
C ASP A 81 5.01 12.15 -9.43
N ARG A 82 4.09 12.01 -8.50
CA ARG A 82 4.41 11.94 -7.08
C ARG A 82 4.78 10.54 -6.66
N TYR A 83 5.76 10.46 -5.77
CA TYR A 83 6.19 9.20 -5.19
C TYR A 83 6.73 9.39 -3.78
N TYR A 84 6.91 8.29 -3.06
CA TYR A 84 7.79 8.17 -1.91
C TYR A 84 8.41 6.77 -1.89
N VAL A 85 9.52 6.64 -1.16
CA VAL A 85 10.17 5.36 -0.91
C VAL A 85 9.75 4.87 0.46
N GLN A 86 9.56 3.57 0.59
CA GLN A 86 9.20 2.90 1.84
C GLN A 86 9.94 1.57 2.00
N GLY A 87 9.88 1.00 3.20
CA GLY A 87 10.44 -0.31 3.49
C GLY A 87 11.97 -0.32 3.70
N LEU A 88 12.59 0.85 3.85
CA LEU A 88 14.00 1.00 4.19
C LEU A 88 14.14 1.58 5.60
N LEU A 89 15.14 1.12 6.35
CA LEU A 89 15.38 1.61 7.71
C LEU A 89 15.74 3.10 7.72
N GLU A 90 16.47 3.55 6.71
CA GLU A 90 16.91 4.95 6.56
C GLU A 90 15.76 5.91 6.25
N GLU A 91 14.60 5.42 5.84
CA GLU A 91 13.37 6.20 5.66
C GLU A 91 12.52 6.27 6.95
N LEU A 92 13.01 5.71 8.05
CA LEU A 92 12.40 5.86 9.37
C LEU A 92 12.86 7.20 9.96
N ASP A 93 12.27 8.30 9.53
CA ASP A 93 12.73 9.65 9.83
C ASP A 93 11.72 10.54 10.58
N THR A 94 10.53 10.01 10.87
CA THR A 94 9.44 10.75 11.55
C THR A 94 8.74 9.90 12.61
N PRO A 95 8.39 10.48 13.79
CA PRO A 95 7.61 9.76 14.80
C PRO A 95 6.29 9.20 14.23
N GLY A 96 5.99 7.95 14.56
CA GLY A 96 4.84 7.20 14.08
C GLY A 96 5.16 6.23 12.96
N GLU A 97 6.34 6.31 12.38
CA GLU A 97 6.79 5.41 11.35
C GLU A 97 7.33 4.09 11.91
N TRP A 98 7.38 3.09 11.05
CA TRP A 98 7.89 1.77 11.37
C TRP A 98 8.60 1.13 10.18
N HIS A 99 9.55 0.25 10.47
CA HIS A 99 10.26 -0.58 9.50
C HIS A 99 10.35 -2.01 9.98
N LEU A 100 10.00 -2.96 9.12
CA LEU A 100 10.17 -4.39 9.36
C LEU A 100 11.37 -4.92 8.59
N ASP A 101 12.47 -5.18 9.31
CA ASP A 101 13.58 -5.95 8.75
C ASP A 101 13.15 -7.42 8.62
N ARG A 102 12.86 -7.82 7.40
CA ARG A 102 12.41 -9.20 7.09
C ARG A 102 13.52 -10.24 7.23
N LYS A 103 14.80 -9.83 7.19
CA LYS A 103 15.94 -10.74 7.35
C LYS A 103 16.10 -11.19 8.79
N THR A 104 15.92 -10.27 9.72
CA THR A 104 16.07 -10.50 11.16
C THR A 104 14.73 -10.69 11.87
N ALA A 105 13.60 -10.50 11.18
CA ALA A 105 12.24 -10.43 11.74
C ALA A 105 12.13 -9.40 12.87
N THR A 106 12.86 -8.28 12.74
CA THR A 106 12.89 -7.21 13.74
C THR A 106 12.00 -6.06 13.27
N LEU A 107 11.04 -5.66 14.10
CA LEU A 107 10.22 -4.48 13.89
C LEU A 107 10.87 -3.28 14.58
N TYR A 108 11.23 -2.26 13.83
CA TYR A 108 11.63 -0.95 14.32
C TYR A 108 10.43 -0.02 14.29
N TYR A 109 10.21 0.71 15.35
CA TYR A 109 9.13 1.68 15.45
C TYR A 109 9.62 2.95 16.13
N TRP A 110 9.38 4.09 15.51
CA TRP A 110 9.63 5.39 16.14
C TRP A 110 8.35 5.88 16.83
N PRO A 111 8.26 5.78 18.16
CA PRO A 111 7.02 6.07 18.85
C PRO A 111 6.68 7.57 18.81
N ILE A 112 5.40 7.88 18.72
CA ILE A 112 4.85 9.26 18.76
C ILE A 112 4.79 9.82 20.20
N GLY A 113 5.03 9.00 21.20
CA GLY A 113 5.03 9.31 22.63
C GLY A 113 5.68 8.20 23.42
N PRO A 114 5.53 8.15 24.74
CA PRO A 114 6.07 7.07 25.56
C PRO A 114 5.59 5.71 25.05
N ILE A 115 6.54 4.81 24.81
CA ILE A 115 6.25 3.50 24.16
C ILE A 115 5.22 2.68 24.95
N GLU A 116 5.21 2.84 26.27
CA GLU A 116 4.29 2.14 27.18
C GLU A 116 2.83 2.58 26.98
N GLN A 117 2.61 3.73 26.34
CA GLN A 117 1.28 4.26 26.03
C GLN A 117 0.88 3.98 24.57
N CYS A 118 1.79 3.47 23.76
CA CYS A 118 1.52 3.15 22.37
C CYS A 118 0.79 1.81 22.26
N ARG A 119 -0.34 1.80 21.54
CA ARG A 119 -1.00 0.56 21.16
C ARG A 119 -0.58 0.19 19.74
N LEU A 120 0.19 -0.86 19.62
CA LEU A 120 0.63 -1.41 18.34
C LEU A 120 -0.24 -2.62 17.98
N ALA A 121 -0.65 -2.70 16.71
CA ALA A 121 -1.36 -3.84 16.16
C ALA A 121 -0.84 -4.13 14.76
N ALA A 122 -0.65 -5.40 14.45
CA ALA A 122 -0.26 -5.85 13.13
C ALA A 122 -1.26 -6.90 12.62
N PRO A 123 -1.57 -6.92 11.32
CA PRO A 123 -2.44 -7.94 10.77
C PRO A 123 -1.76 -9.31 10.87
N ALA A 124 -2.54 -10.31 11.29
CA ALA A 124 -2.11 -11.71 11.37
C ALA A 124 -2.92 -12.61 10.43
N VAL A 125 -3.98 -12.07 9.84
CA VAL A 125 -4.88 -12.81 8.93
C VAL A 125 -5.36 -11.91 7.80
N ASN A 126 -5.57 -12.51 6.64
CA ASN A 126 -6.11 -11.79 5.49
C ASN A 126 -7.58 -11.38 5.72
N THR A 127 -8.37 -12.28 6.26
CA THR A 127 -9.81 -12.08 6.48
C THR A 127 -10.17 -12.58 7.89
N ILE A 128 -10.84 -11.73 8.67
CA ILE A 128 -11.21 -12.06 10.06
C ILE A 128 -12.46 -12.94 10.09
N LEU A 129 -13.45 -12.63 9.25
CA LEU A 129 -14.70 -13.34 9.18
C LEU A 129 -15.02 -13.76 7.74
N ARG A 130 -15.13 -15.04 7.52
CA ARG A 130 -15.49 -15.60 6.20
C ARG A 130 -16.72 -16.51 6.31
N ALA A 131 -17.77 -16.15 5.60
CA ALA A 131 -18.94 -16.99 5.42
C ALA A 131 -19.02 -17.46 3.96
N ARG A 132 -19.25 -18.77 3.77
CA ARG A 132 -19.40 -19.35 2.43
C ARG A 132 -20.60 -20.30 2.39
N GLY A 133 -21.47 -20.13 1.40
CA GLY A 133 -22.66 -20.96 1.23
C GLY A 133 -23.67 -20.83 2.37
N ALA A 134 -23.55 -19.80 3.19
CA ALA A 134 -24.39 -19.59 4.37
C ALA A 134 -25.67 -18.82 4.03
N SER A 135 -26.70 -19.00 4.84
CA SER A 135 -27.97 -18.29 4.69
C SER A 135 -28.49 -17.79 6.03
N HIS A 136 -29.17 -16.63 5.98
CA HIS A 136 -29.90 -16.06 7.12
C HIS A 136 -29.00 -15.72 8.32
N LEU A 137 -27.77 -15.27 8.07
CA LEU A 137 -26.83 -14.82 9.10
C LEU A 137 -26.87 -13.30 9.26
N VAL A 138 -26.79 -12.85 10.50
CA VAL A 138 -26.61 -11.45 10.85
C VAL A 138 -25.35 -11.30 11.70
N PHE A 139 -24.41 -10.50 11.21
CA PHE A 139 -23.22 -10.07 11.95
C PHE A 139 -23.47 -8.65 12.43
N GLN A 140 -23.57 -8.45 13.72
CA GLN A 140 -23.97 -7.15 14.26
C GLN A 140 -23.12 -6.72 15.44
N GLY A 141 -22.79 -5.42 15.48
CA GLY A 141 -22.12 -4.80 16.62
C GLY A 141 -20.66 -5.23 16.82
N LEU A 142 -20.01 -5.77 15.79
CA LEU A 142 -18.64 -6.24 15.86
C LEU A 142 -17.66 -5.10 15.56
N THR A 143 -16.50 -5.12 16.23
CA THR A 143 -15.35 -4.31 15.84
C THR A 143 -14.29 -5.23 15.24
N LEU A 144 -13.93 -5.00 13.97
CA LEU A 144 -12.93 -5.76 13.23
C LEU A 144 -11.80 -4.81 12.83
N GLU A 145 -10.58 -5.17 13.22
CA GLU A 145 -9.39 -4.34 13.02
C GLU A 145 -8.23 -5.17 12.49
N CYS A 146 -7.33 -4.52 11.75
CA CYS A 146 -6.04 -5.07 11.32
C CYS A 146 -6.19 -6.39 10.54
N SER A 147 -6.78 -6.33 9.35
CA SER A 147 -6.73 -7.42 8.36
C SER A 147 -5.97 -7.01 7.11
N GLU A 148 -5.26 -7.94 6.48
CA GLU A 148 -4.53 -7.64 5.24
C GLU A 148 -5.46 -7.41 4.06
N GLU A 149 -6.59 -8.10 4.03
CA GLU A 149 -7.64 -7.96 2.99
C GLU A 149 -8.96 -7.52 3.61
N SER A 150 -10.06 -7.82 2.95
CA SER A 150 -11.40 -7.53 3.48
C SER A 150 -11.66 -8.31 4.76
N PRO A 151 -11.91 -7.62 5.89
CA PRO A 151 -12.12 -8.31 7.17
C PRO A 151 -13.37 -9.17 7.20
N ILE A 152 -14.37 -8.87 6.36
CA ILE A 152 -15.57 -9.68 6.20
C ILE A 152 -15.72 -10.08 4.73
N VAL A 153 -15.83 -11.38 4.46
CA VAL A 153 -16.12 -11.93 3.13
C VAL A 153 -17.35 -12.83 3.20
N LEU A 154 -18.39 -12.47 2.44
CA LEU A 154 -19.59 -13.27 2.24
C LEU A 154 -19.57 -13.84 0.81
N ARG A 155 -19.36 -15.15 0.67
CA ARG A 155 -19.27 -15.79 -0.64
C ARG A 155 -20.35 -16.85 -0.83
N ASP A 156 -21.09 -16.78 -1.93
CA ASP A 156 -22.19 -17.69 -2.25
C ASP A 156 -23.23 -17.73 -1.12
N CYS A 157 -23.47 -16.60 -0.46
CA CYS A 157 -24.38 -16.44 0.68
C CYS A 157 -25.75 -15.94 0.26
N ARG A 158 -26.76 -16.19 1.10
CA ARG A 158 -28.13 -15.73 0.87
C ARG A 158 -28.76 -15.17 2.14
N ASP A 159 -29.46 -14.03 2.02
CA ASP A 159 -30.15 -13.38 3.13
C ASP A 159 -29.22 -13.10 4.34
N CYS A 160 -27.97 -12.70 4.07
CA CYS A 160 -26.99 -12.38 5.10
C CYS A 160 -26.84 -10.86 5.25
N ARG A 161 -26.63 -10.40 6.49
CA ARG A 161 -26.51 -8.97 6.80
C ARG A 161 -25.34 -8.69 7.72
N VAL A 162 -24.61 -7.62 7.41
CA VAL A 162 -23.64 -6.99 8.31
C VAL A 162 -24.24 -5.67 8.77
N ALA A 163 -24.36 -5.44 10.07
CA ALA A 163 -25.04 -4.27 10.60
C ALA A 163 -24.32 -3.70 11.84
N ALA A 164 -24.28 -2.37 11.93
CA ALA A 164 -23.72 -1.67 13.09
C ALA A 164 -22.31 -2.16 13.48
N CYS A 165 -21.50 -2.59 12.52
CA CYS A 165 -20.12 -3.02 12.72
C CYS A 165 -19.15 -1.86 12.53
N THR A 166 -18.07 -1.86 13.30
CA THR A 166 -16.94 -0.94 13.10
C THR A 166 -15.81 -1.70 12.42
N ILE A 167 -15.37 -1.20 11.26
CA ILE A 167 -14.26 -1.77 10.50
C ILE A 167 -13.21 -0.70 10.32
N ARG A 168 -11.96 -1.00 10.71
CA ARG A 168 -10.85 -0.07 10.58
C ARG A 168 -9.51 -0.79 10.38
N GLN A 169 -8.55 -0.08 9.79
CA GLN A 169 -7.21 -0.60 9.50
C GLN A 169 -7.30 -1.92 8.73
N ALA A 170 -8.10 -1.92 7.68
CA ALA A 170 -8.42 -3.10 6.88
C ALA A 170 -8.11 -2.86 5.42
N GLY A 171 -7.68 -3.91 4.75
CA GLY A 171 -7.40 -3.90 3.33
C GLY A 171 -6.03 -3.35 2.99
N TRP A 172 -5.30 -4.12 2.22
CA TRP A 172 -4.07 -3.67 1.60
C TRP A 172 -4.38 -3.04 0.23
N TYR A 173 -4.08 -3.70 -0.86
CA TYR A 173 -4.18 -3.11 -2.20
C TYR A 173 -5.61 -3.08 -2.78
N ASN A 174 -6.38 -4.14 -2.59
CA ASN A 174 -7.75 -4.30 -3.10
C ASN A 174 -8.76 -4.62 -2.00
N GLY A 175 -8.42 -4.38 -0.75
CA GLY A 175 -9.30 -4.68 0.37
C GLY A 175 -10.47 -3.71 0.45
N SER A 176 -11.63 -4.23 0.80
CA SER A 176 -12.83 -3.47 1.17
C SER A 176 -13.24 -3.81 2.59
N GLY A 177 -14.04 -2.96 3.24
CA GLY A 177 -14.54 -3.26 4.58
C GLY A 177 -15.37 -4.53 4.64
N VAL A 178 -16.22 -4.73 3.62
CA VAL A 178 -17.02 -5.95 3.43
C VAL A 178 -16.96 -6.32 1.96
N SER A 179 -16.66 -7.58 1.65
CA SER A 179 -16.73 -8.14 0.31
C SER A 179 -17.90 -9.11 0.20
N VAL A 180 -18.72 -8.91 -0.83
CA VAL A 180 -19.84 -9.81 -1.17
C VAL A 180 -19.55 -10.41 -2.53
N GLU A 181 -19.32 -11.71 -2.58
CA GLU A 181 -18.73 -12.40 -3.74
C GLU A 181 -19.59 -13.55 -4.25
N GLY A 182 -19.25 -14.01 -5.46
CA GLY A 182 -19.84 -15.20 -6.08
C GLY A 182 -21.32 -15.02 -6.39
N ARG A 183 -22.11 -16.03 -6.08
CA ARG A 183 -23.58 -16.04 -6.32
C ARG A 183 -24.36 -15.56 -5.11
N SER A 184 -23.80 -14.63 -4.34
CA SER A 184 -24.49 -14.07 -3.17
C SER A 184 -25.75 -13.29 -3.58
N THR A 185 -26.84 -13.51 -2.86
CA THR A 185 -28.13 -12.87 -3.12
C THR A 185 -28.75 -12.32 -1.83
N ARG A 186 -29.36 -11.14 -1.90
CA ARG A 186 -30.00 -10.47 -0.77
C ARG A 186 -29.07 -10.32 0.45
N CYS A 187 -27.79 -10.12 0.19
CA CYS A 187 -26.80 -9.77 1.20
C CYS A 187 -26.61 -8.26 1.25
N GLY A 188 -26.46 -7.70 2.44
CA GLY A 188 -26.37 -6.25 2.63
C GLY A 188 -25.44 -5.86 3.79
N VAL A 189 -25.02 -4.60 3.76
CA VAL A 189 -24.20 -3.94 4.78
C VAL A 189 -24.98 -2.79 5.36
#